data_b33d9d81bd1345ef285738f730b36517
#
_entry.id   b33d9d81bd1345ef285738f730b36517
#
_cell.length_a   1.000
_cell.length_b   1.000
_cell.length_c   1.000
_cell.angle_alpha   90.00
_cell.angle_beta   90.00
_cell.angle_gamma   90.00
#
_symmetry.space_group_name_H-M   'P 1'
#
loop_
_entity.id
_entity.type
_entity.pdbx_description
1 polymer ?
#
loop_
_entity_poly.entity_id
_entity_poly.type
_entity_poly.pdbx_seq_one_letter_code
_entity_poly.pdbx_strand_id
1 'polypeptide(L)'
;MTSLILHHYPQSPVAHKVRMALGIAGASWQSVEIPRLPPKPLLVPLTAGYRRTPVLQIGADIYCDSQNIAHAIDQSGAPRRLFPDQTYGLAMMVSNWAETTLFDLSVRLVLTHA
;
A
#
# COMPACT_ATOMS: atom_id res chain seq x y z
N MET A 1 -7.89 15.51 -12.64
CA MET A 1 -7.50 14.73 -11.46
C MET A 1 -6.58 13.59 -11.90
N THR A 2 -5.47 13.45 -11.25
CA THR A 2 -4.49 12.43 -11.59
C THR A 2 -4.99 11.06 -11.15
N SER A 3 -4.89 10.05 -12.02
CA SER A 3 -5.29 8.68 -11.69
C SER A 3 -4.36 8.06 -10.67
N LEU A 4 -4.96 7.30 -9.75
CA LEU A 4 -4.21 6.44 -8.84
C LEU A 4 -4.24 5.02 -9.39
N ILE A 5 -3.08 4.40 -9.52
CA ILE A 5 -2.95 3.03 -10.02
C ILE A 5 -2.23 2.21 -8.96
N LEU A 6 -2.89 1.16 -8.48
CA LEU A 6 -2.32 0.28 -7.48
C LEU A 6 -1.84 -1.01 -8.15
N HIS A 7 -0.55 -1.28 -8.01
CA HIS A 7 0.07 -2.53 -8.45
C HIS A 7 0.10 -3.49 -7.26
N HIS A 8 -0.65 -4.58 -7.35
CA HIS A 8 -0.87 -5.47 -6.22
C HIS A 8 -1.26 -6.88 -6.67
N TYR A 9 -1.41 -7.79 -5.71
CA TYR A 9 -2.10 -9.06 -5.94
C TYR A 9 -3.10 -9.31 -4.81
N PRO A 10 -4.21 -10.06 -5.08
CA PRO A 10 -5.34 -10.13 -4.12
C PRO A 10 -4.98 -10.69 -2.74
N GLN A 11 -4.04 -11.62 -2.68
CA GLN A 11 -3.68 -12.30 -1.43
C GLN A 11 -2.70 -11.53 -0.55
N SER A 12 -2.17 -10.39 -1.03
CA SER A 12 -1.21 -9.62 -0.24
C SER A 12 -1.90 -8.92 0.94
N PRO A 13 -1.51 -9.21 2.19
CA PRO A 13 -2.10 -8.53 3.34
C PRO A 13 -1.74 -7.05 3.42
N VAL A 14 -0.54 -6.68 2.98
CA VAL A 14 -0.11 -5.28 2.98
C VAL A 14 -0.84 -4.51 1.88
N ALA A 15 -1.06 -5.13 0.72
CA ALA A 15 -1.89 -4.54 -0.33
C ALA A 15 -3.34 -4.36 0.14
N HIS A 16 -3.85 -5.28 0.96
CA HIS A 16 -5.18 -5.15 1.55
C HIS A 16 -5.28 -3.89 2.41
N LYS A 17 -4.27 -3.61 3.22
CA LYS A 17 -4.19 -2.37 3.99
C LYS A 17 -4.33 -1.14 3.09
N VAL A 18 -3.63 -1.13 1.95
CA VAL A 18 -3.69 -0.01 1.00
C VAL A 18 -5.06 0.08 0.33
N ARG A 19 -5.65 -1.05 -0.04
CA ARG A 19 -7.02 -1.05 -0.59
C ARG A 19 -8.02 -0.47 0.39
N MET A 20 -7.90 -0.80 1.68
CA MET A 20 -8.75 -0.22 2.72
C MET A 20 -8.52 1.28 2.86
N ALA A 21 -7.26 1.72 2.81
CA ALA A 21 -6.95 3.15 2.86
C ALA A 21 -7.58 3.92 1.70
N LEU A 22 -7.50 3.37 0.48
CA LEU A 22 -8.14 3.96 -0.68
C LEU A 22 -9.65 4.06 -0.50
N GLY A 23 -10.28 3.02 0.06
CA GLY A 23 -11.71 3.02 0.35
C GLY A 23 -12.11 4.05 1.40
N ILE A 24 -11.34 4.14 2.49
CA ILE A 24 -11.60 5.13 3.56
C ILE A 24 -11.46 6.55 3.00
N ALA A 25 -10.45 6.80 2.18
CA ALA A 25 -10.24 8.10 1.56
C ALA A 25 -11.31 8.44 0.51
N GLY A 26 -12.05 7.46 0.04
CA GLY A 26 -13.03 7.63 -1.02
C GLY A 26 -12.37 7.87 -2.37
N ALA A 27 -11.15 7.38 -2.55
CA ALA A 27 -10.40 7.57 -3.78
C ALA A 27 -10.89 6.66 -4.89
N SER A 28 -10.90 7.18 -6.11
CA SER A 28 -11.06 6.35 -7.30
C SER A 28 -9.70 5.87 -7.75
N TRP A 29 -9.57 4.58 -8.05
CA TRP A 29 -8.27 4.02 -8.41
C TRP A 29 -8.43 2.87 -9.39
N GLN A 30 -7.34 2.58 -10.09
CA GLN A 30 -7.27 1.48 -11.04
C GLN A 30 -6.36 0.39 -10.49
N SER A 31 -6.67 -0.85 -10.81
CA SER A 31 -5.95 -2.02 -10.33
C SER A 31 -5.08 -2.60 -11.44
N VAL A 32 -3.81 -2.84 -11.14
CA VAL A 32 -2.93 -3.65 -11.97
C VAL A 32 -2.48 -4.84 -11.13
N GLU A 33 -2.97 -6.02 -11.48
CA GLU A 33 -2.55 -7.24 -10.82
C GLU A 33 -1.17 -7.66 -11.30
N ILE A 34 -0.30 -7.98 -10.35
CA ILE A 34 1.06 -8.43 -10.64
C ILE A 34 1.27 -9.83 -10.10
N PRO A 35 2.24 -10.59 -10.66
CA PRO A 35 2.55 -11.92 -10.15
C PRO A 35 2.98 -11.87 -8.69
N ARG A 36 2.55 -12.85 -7.93
CA ARG A 36 2.93 -13.01 -6.54
C ARG A 36 4.43 -13.26 -6.38
N LEU A 37 5.00 -14.01 -7.32
CA LEU A 37 6.41 -14.35 -7.32
C LEU A 37 7.11 -13.78 -8.56
N PRO A 38 8.44 -13.51 -8.48
CA PRO A 38 9.18 -13.08 -9.66
C PRO A 38 9.11 -14.13 -10.79
N PRO A 39 9.22 -13.71 -12.07
CA PRO A 39 9.46 -12.35 -12.55
C PRO A 39 8.23 -11.45 -12.54
N LYS A 40 8.46 -10.13 -12.38
CA LYS A 40 7.39 -9.12 -12.38
C LYS A 40 7.66 -8.09 -13.48
N PRO A 41 7.45 -8.45 -14.74
CA PRO A 41 7.92 -7.64 -15.87
C PRO A 41 7.27 -6.26 -16.00
N LEU A 42 6.04 -6.10 -15.50
CA LEU A 42 5.35 -4.80 -15.53
C LEU A 42 5.74 -3.90 -14.38
N LEU A 43 6.17 -4.47 -13.26
CA LEU A 43 6.46 -3.72 -12.04
C LEU A 43 7.91 -3.23 -11.99
N VAL A 44 8.85 -4.12 -12.30
CA VAL A 44 10.28 -3.85 -12.12
C VAL A 44 10.76 -2.62 -12.88
N PRO A 45 10.36 -2.39 -14.17
CA PRO A 45 10.77 -1.18 -14.85
C PRO A 45 10.25 0.11 -14.22
N LEU A 46 9.04 0.08 -13.64
CA LEU A 46 8.46 1.27 -12.99
C LEU A 46 9.18 1.64 -11.70
N THR A 47 9.71 0.65 -11.00
CA THR A 47 10.23 0.83 -9.64
C THR A 47 11.75 0.77 -9.57
N ALA A 48 12.42 0.77 -10.72
CA ALA A 48 13.88 0.65 -10.79
C ALA A 48 14.40 -0.60 -10.06
N GLY A 49 13.65 -1.70 -10.16
CA GLY A 49 14.04 -2.98 -9.58
C GLY A 49 13.37 -3.36 -8.27
N TYR A 50 12.61 -2.46 -7.66
CA TYR A 50 11.85 -2.78 -6.45
C TYR A 50 10.74 -3.77 -6.79
N ARG A 51 10.69 -4.90 -6.09
CA ARG A 51 9.79 -6.02 -6.44
C ARG A 51 8.71 -6.29 -5.41
N ARG A 52 8.72 -5.60 -4.28
CA ARG A 52 7.72 -5.79 -3.24
C ARG A 52 6.43 -5.06 -3.60
N THR A 53 5.32 -5.56 -3.10
CA THR A 53 4.01 -4.96 -3.27
C THR A 53 3.44 -4.56 -1.92
N PRO A 54 2.52 -3.59 -1.86
CA PRO A 54 1.95 -2.86 -2.99
C PRO A 54 2.85 -1.73 -3.49
N VAL A 55 2.57 -1.27 -4.72
CA VAL A 55 3.19 -0.07 -5.29
C VAL A 55 2.07 0.83 -5.80
N LEU A 56 2.11 2.10 -5.44
CA LEU A 56 1.13 3.08 -5.90
C LEU A 56 1.76 4.01 -6.92
N GLN A 57 1.05 4.21 -8.02
CA GLN A 57 1.44 5.15 -9.07
C GLN A 57 0.43 6.31 -9.11
N ILE A 58 0.94 7.53 -9.07
CA ILE A 58 0.12 8.74 -9.22
C ILE A 58 0.78 9.57 -10.32
N GLY A 59 0.19 9.54 -11.52
CA GLY A 59 0.83 10.16 -12.68
C GLY A 59 2.18 9.52 -12.96
N ALA A 60 3.23 10.31 -12.97
CA ALA A 60 4.61 9.84 -13.17
C ALA A 60 5.31 9.44 -11.88
N ASP A 61 4.71 9.68 -10.73
CA ASP A 61 5.30 9.40 -9.42
C ASP A 61 4.98 8.00 -8.96
N ILE A 62 5.98 7.32 -8.43
CA ILE A 62 5.87 5.94 -7.95
C ILE A 62 6.17 5.92 -6.45
N TYR A 63 5.26 5.33 -5.69
CA TYR A 63 5.39 5.23 -4.23
C TYR A 63 5.50 3.77 -3.83
N CYS A 64 6.55 3.46 -3.09
CA CYS A 64 6.80 2.15 -2.52
C CYS A 64 6.70 2.25 -1.00
N ASP A 65 6.49 1.09 -0.32
CA ASP A 65 6.27 1.01 1.12
C ASP A 65 4.90 1.56 1.52
N SER A 66 4.14 0.74 2.24
CA SER A 66 2.74 1.04 2.57
C SER A 66 2.56 2.32 3.39
N GLN A 67 3.54 2.69 4.22
CA GLN A 67 3.44 3.93 4.98
C GLN A 67 3.59 5.15 4.08
N ASN A 68 4.54 5.13 3.14
CA ASN A 68 4.67 6.17 2.14
C ASN A 68 3.44 6.24 1.23
N ILE A 69 2.90 5.09 0.88
CA ILE A 69 1.68 5.01 0.06
C ILE A 69 0.51 5.64 0.81
N ALA A 70 0.34 5.32 2.08
CA ALA A 70 -0.74 5.91 2.89
C ALA A 70 -0.61 7.43 2.95
N HIS A 71 0.60 7.94 3.14
CA HIS A 71 0.85 9.38 3.11
C HIS A 71 0.49 9.98 1.75
N ALA A 72 0.88 9.34 0.66
CA ALA A 72 0.58 9.79 -0.69
C ALA A 72 -0.94 9.83 -0.94
N ILE A 73 -1.67 8.82 -0.48
CA ILE A 73 -3.14 8.80 -0.58
C ILE A 73 -3.74 9.96 0.20
N ASP A 74 -3.25 10.21 1.41
CA ASP A 74 -3.72 11.32 2.24
C ASP A 74 -3.54 12.67 1.55
N GLN A 75 -2.44 12.84 0.82
CA GLN A 75 -2.10 14.08 0.13
C GLN A 75 -2.66 14.14 -1.31
N SER A 76 -3.35 13.11 -1.78
CA SER A 76 -3.73 12.99 -3.19
C SER A 76 -4.90 13.88 -3.62
N GLY A 77 -5.58 14.52 -2.68
CA GLY A 77 -6.81 15.25 -2.98
C GLY A 77 -8.05 14.38 -3.00
N ALA A 78 -7.97 13.15 -2.50
CA ALA A 78 -9.13 12.28 -2.33
C ALA A 78 -10.16 12.93 -1.40
N PRO A 79 -11.45 12.52 -1.49
CA PRO A 79 -12.52 13.18 -0.74
C PRO A 79 -12.34 13.24 0.77
N ARG A 80 -11.68 12.24 1.36
CA ARG A 80 -11.46 12.20 2.80
C ARG A 80 -9.98 12.04 3.13
N ARG A 81 -9.56 12.67 4.21
CA ARG A 81 -8.19 12.54 4.71
C ARG A 81 -8.05 11.26 5.52
N LEU A 82 -6.92 10.56 5.34
CA LEU A 82 -6.57 9.42 6.18
C LEU A 82 -6.03 9.86 7.54
N PHE A 83 -5.31 10.97 7.55
CA PHE A 83 -4.66 11.51 8.75
C PHE A 83 -5.22 12.90 9.00
N PRO A 84 -6.40 13.00 9.65
CA PRO A 84 -6.92 14.31 10.04
C PRO A 84 -5.99 15.00 11.03
N ASP A 85 -6.24 16.27 11.27
CA ASP A 85 -5.33 17.15 12.00
C ASP A 85 -4.70 16.50 13.24
N GLN A 86 -3.38 16.59 13.34
CA GLN A 86 -2.57 16.17 14.48
C GLN A 86 -2.57 14.66 14.77
N THR A 87 -3.07 13.83 13.84
CA THR A 87 -3.11 12.38 14.03
C THR A 87 -2.01 11.62 13.30
N TYR A 88 -1.27 12.29 12.41
CA TYR A 88 -0.31 11.62 11.53
C TYR A 88 0.79 10.87 12.31
N GLY A 89 1.39 11.52 13.31
CA GLY A 89 2.46 10.90 14.08
C GLY A 89 2.01 9.66 14.83
N LEU A 90 0.89 9.74 15.52
CA LEU A 90 0.34 8.60 16.25
C LEU A 90 -0.06 7.47 15.31
N ALA A 91 -0.72 7.82 14.21
CA ALA A 91 -1.12 6.83 13.21
C ALA A 91 0.08 6.10 12.63
N MET A 92 1.18 6.82 12.34
CA MET A 92 2.40 6.22 11.82
C MET A 92 3.09 5.32 12.84
N MET A 93 3.06 5.68 14.12
CA MET A 93 3.59 4.83 15.19
C MET A 93 2.82 3.50 15.27
N VAL A 94 1.49 3.57 15.27
CA VAL A 94 0.66 2.37 15.32
C VAL A 94 0.85 1.52 14.08
N SER A 95 0.91 2.15 12.90
CA SER A 95 1.13 1.47 11.63
C SER A 95 2.48 0.76 11.62
N ASN A 96 3.53 1.41 12.09
CA ASN A 96 4.86 0.80 12.16
C ASN A 96 4.86 -0.42 13.09
N TRP A 97 4.25 -0.30 14.26
CA TRP A 97 4.12 -1.41 15.18
C TRP A 97 3.36 -2.58 14.53
N ALA A 98 2.25 -2.27 13.87
CA ALA A 98 1.42 -3.30 13.23
C ALA A 98 2.17 -4.00 12.10
N GLU A 99 2.94 -3.28 11.29
CA GLU A 99 3.65 -3.85 10.15
C GLU A 99 4.93 -4.59 10.54
N THR A 100 5.48 -4.33 11.71
CA THR A 100 6.70 -5.01 12.17
C THR A 100 6.36 -6.09 13.20
N THR A 101 5.97 -5.71 14.39
CA THR A 101 5.77 -6.64 15.49
C THR A 101 4.53 -7.51 15.31
N LEU A 102 3.37 -6.88 15.10
CA LEU A 102 2.11 -7.62 14.97
C LEU A 102 2.09 -8.47 13.71
N PHE A 103 2.53 -7.92 12.59
CA PHE A 103 2.54 -8.61 11.32
C PHE A 103 3.46 -9.85 11.35
N ASP A 104 4.65 -9.71 11.91
CA ASP A 104 5.59 -10.81 12.01
C ASP A 104 5.01 -11.98 12.79
N LEU A 105 4.41 -11.70 13.95
CA LEU A 105 3.76 -12.73 14.75
C LEU A 105 2.57 -13.37 14.03
N SER A 106 1.77 -12.56 13.36
CA SER A 106 0.58 -13.02 12.63
C SER A 106 0.96 -13.91 11.44
N VAL A 107 1.99 -13.53 10.70
CA VAL A 107 2.47 -14.33 9.56
C VAL A 107 2.96 -15.69 10.03
N ARG A 108 3.71 -15.75 11.12
CA ARG A 108 4.17 -17.02 11.69
C ARG A 108 3.00 -17.93 12.04
N LEU A 109 1.96 -17.36 12.66
CA LEU A 109 0.77 -18.12 13.03
C LEU A 109 0.04 -18.65 11.79
N VAL A 110 -0.17 -17.80 10.78
CA VAL A 110 -0.84 -18.20 9.55
C VAL A 110 -0.09 -19.28 8.81
N LEU A 111 1.23 -19.15 8.68
CA LEU A 111 2.06 -20.14 7.97
C LEU A 111 2.12 -21.46 8.72
N THR A 112 2.00 -21.45 10.04
CA THR A 112 1.98 -22.67 10.85
C THR A 112 0.70 -23.47 10.65
N HIS A 113 -0.42 -22.79 10.41
CA HIS A 113 -1.74 -23.42 10.33
C HIS A 113 -2.35 -23.43 8.92
N ALA A 114 -1.62 -22.94 7.93
CA ALA A 114 -2.10 -22.87 6.55
C ALA A 114 -1.94 -24.20 5.82
#